data_d946adde06adc19639887a73ca5801e2
#
_entry.id   d946adde06adc19639887a73ca5801e2
#
_cell.length_a   1.000
_cell.length_b   1.000
_cell.length_c   1.000
_cell.angle_alpha   90.00
_cell.angle_beta   90.00
_cell.angle_gamma   90.00
#
_symmetry.space_group_name_H-M   'P 1'
#
loop_
_entity.id
_entity.type
_entity.pdbx_description
1 polymer ?
#
loop_
_entity_poly.entity_id
_entity_poly.type
_entity_poly.pdbx_seq_one_letter_code
_entity_poly.pdbx_strand_id
1 'polypeptide(L)'
;MSISRTLFALVALSLALASVGGAQAAKSQKDKPKTAQTTGRLKVTAPDFIARGRVATSHVFNGMGCNGQNVSPALEWSGAPAGTKSFAVTMYDPDAPTGSGWWHWVMYNIPASTTGLVAGAGNNRNAPSGSVQGATDFGTKGYGGPCPPVGDKPHHYHITVFALKVDKLDVPGNATSAYIGFNLNANKLATARVTGLYGR
;
A
#
# COMPACT_ATOMS: atom_id res chain seq x y z
N MET A 1 43.10 33.49 -56.72
CA MET A 1 43.97 34.60 -56.41
C MET A 1 44.31 34.53 -54.95
N SER A 2 45.50 34.15 -54.76
CA SER A 2 46.66 34.75 -54.11
C SER A 2 46.66 34.55 -52.60
N ILE A 3 47.38 33.59 -52.09
CA ILE A 3 48.79 33.58 -51.62
C ILE A 3 48.96 34.56 -50.44
N SER A 4 49.26 34.08 -49.25
CA SER A 4 50.62 34.24 -48.71
C SER A 4 50.81 33.43 -47.40
N ARG A 5 51.87 32.70 -47.37
CA ARG A 5 52.55 32.00 -46.29
C ARG A 5 53.31 33.04 -45.43
N THR A 6 53.41 32.86 -44.13
CA THR A 6 54.67 33.19 -43.44
C THR A 6 54.87 32.26 -42.24
N LEU A 7 55.91 31.47 -42.33
CA LEU A 7 56.61 30.76 -41.26
C LEU A 7 57.38 31.77 -40.39
N PHE A 8 57.41 31.62 -39.06
CA PHE A 8 58.59 31.91 -38.26
C PHE A 8 58.71 30.96 -37.07
N ALA A 9 59.94 30.60 -36.87
CA ALA A 9 60.45 29.51 -36.07
C ALA A 9 60.81 29.89 -34.63
N LEU A 10 60.81 28.88 -33.77
CA LEU A 10 61.70 28.59 -32.63
C LEU A 10 62.07 29.71 -31.65
N VAL A 11 61.82 29.48 -30.36
CA VAL A 11 62.90 29.35 -29.36
C VAL A 11 62.39 28.51 -28.16
N ALA A 12 63.09 27.44 -27.87
CA ALA A 12 62.98 26.63 -26.68
C ALA A 12 63.65 27.34 -25.49
N LEU A 13 62.96 27.41 -24.34
CA LEU A 13 63.61 27.74 -23.08
C LEU A 13 63.12 26.82 -22.00
N SER A 14 63.93 25.86 -21.63
CA SER A 14 63.74 24.95 -20.53
C SER A 14 63.97 25.67 -19.19
N LEU A 15 62.94 25.72 -18.33
CA LEU A 15 63.16 26.01 -16.90
C LEU A 15 62.51 24.87 -16.10
N ALA A 16 63.35 24.10 -15.45
CA ALA A 16 62.99 23.18 -14.40
C ALA A 16 62.65 23.97 -13.14
N LEU A 17 61.44 23.75 -12.58
CA LEU A 17 61.11 24.21 -11.24
C LEU A 17 60.51 23.05 -10.45
N ALA A 18 61.06 22.93 -9.26
CA ALA A 18 60.88 21.91 -8.28
C ALA A 18 59.42 21.66 -7.88
N SER A 19 59.05 20.38 -7.75
CA SER A 19 57.84 19.86 -7.18
C SER A 19 57.84 20.09 -5.67
N VAL A 20 56.99 20.98 -5.18
CA VAL A 20 56.60 20.99 -3.76
C VAL A 20 55.40 20.10 -3.60
N GLY A 21 55.59 18.98 -2.92
CA GLY A 21 54.56 18.04 -2.59
C GLY A 21 53.52 18.64 -1.65
N GLY A 22 52.35 18.92 -2.21
CA GLY A 22 51.15 19.22 -1.42
C GLY A 22 50.42 17.89 -1.08
N ALA A 23 50.54 17.45 0.18
CA ALA A 23 49.72 16.35 0.67
C ALA A 23 48.23 16.78 0.71
N GLN A 24 47.44 16.34 -0.26
CA GLN A 24 46.00 16.46 -0.21
C GLN A 24 45.46 15.46 0.79
N ALA A 25 45.02 15.99 1.94
CA ALA A 25 44.25 15.24 2.93
C ALA A 25 42.96 14.73 2.28
N ALA A 26 42.91 13.42 2.05
CA ALA A 26 41.68 12.73 1.65
C ALA A 26 40.64 12.93 2.76
N LYS A 27 39.60 13.72 2.46
CA LYS A 27 38.41 13.83 3.31
C LYS A 27 37.72 12.47 3.29
N SER A 28 37.85 11.73 4.38
CA SER A 28 37.06 10.54 4.66
C SER A 28 35.58 10.92 4.61
N GLN A 29 34.91 10.53 3.52
CA GLN A 29 33.46 10.51 3.46
C GLN A 29 32.99 9.45 4.48
N LYS A 30 32.49 9.92 5.62
CA LYS A 30 31.74 9.06 6.55
C LYS A 30 30.55 8.51 5.79
N ASP A 31 30.62 7.24 5.42
CA ASP A 31 29.47 6.48 4.95
C ASP A 31 28.36 6.59 5.99
N LYS A 32 27.26 7.25 5.62
CA LYS A 32 26.02 7.19 6.39
C LYS A 32 25.65 5.73 6.52
N PRO A 33 25.32 5.23 7.72
CA PRO A 33 24.90 3.85 7.87
C PRO A 33 23.69 3.63 6.95
N LYS A 34 23.87 2.76 5.96
CA LYS A 34 22.80 2.22 5.13
C LYS A 34 21.86 1.51 6.09
N THR A 35 20.73 2.14 6.39
CA THR A 35 19.68 1.54 7.24
C THR A 35 19.40 0.17 6.65
N ALA A 36 19.73 -0.88 7.39
CA ALA A 36 19.46 -2.24 6.97
C ALA A 36 17.94 -2.36 6.79
N GLN A 37 17.49 -2.39 5.53
CA GLN A 37 16.11 -2.70 5.21
C GLN A 37 15.90 -4.14 5.60
N THR A 38 15.27 -4.34 6.75
CA THR A 38 14.74 -5.63 7.15
C THR A 38 13.82 -6.11 6.04
N THR A 39 14.20 -7.17 5.34
CA THR A 39 13.36 -7.93 4.42
C THR A 39 12.26 -8.64 5.22
N GLY A 40 11.48 -7.87 5.94
CA GLY A 40 10.36 -8.36 6.73
C GLY A 40 9.21 -8.75 5.80
N ARG A 41 8.60 -9.89 6.08
CA ARG A 41 7.34 -10.25 5.44
C ARG A 41 6.26 -9.26 5.91
N LEU A 42 5.47 -8.69 4.98
CA LEU A 42 4.32 -7.85 5.34
C LEU A 42 3.40 -8.64 6.28
N LYS A 43 3.01 -8.02 7.40
CA LYS A 43 2.11 -8.56 8.41
C LYS A 43 0.95 -7.59 8.62
N VAL A 44 -0.22 -8.11 8.94
CA VAL A 44 -1.39 -7.33 9.32
C VAL A 44 -2.04 -7.94 10.56
N THR A 45 -2.55 -7.08 11.43
CA THR A 45 -3.42 -7.41 12.55
C THR A 45 -4.68 -6.56 12.51
N ALA A 46 -5.76 -7.07 13.07
CA ALA A 46 -7.03 -6.38 13.25
C ALA A 46 -7.51 -6.67 14.68
N PRO A 47 -7.01 -5.93 15.69
CA PRO A 47 -7.14 -6.29 17.09
C PRO A 47 -8.59 -6.27 17.60
N ASP A 48 -9.45 -5.44 16.99
CA ASP A 48 -10.86 -5.29 17.36
C ASP A 48 -11.83 -6.08 16.46
N PHE A 49 -11.31 -6.67 15.36
CA PHE A 49 -12.16 -7.35 14.36
C PHE A 49 -12.73 -8.67 14.88
N ILE A 50 -11.94 -9.42 15.67
CA ILE A 50 -12.32 -10.75 16.15
C ILE A 50 -12.51 -10.72 17.66
N ALA A 51 -13.72 -11.00 18.11
CA ALA A 51 -14.06 -11.23 19.51
C ALA A 51 -14.54 -12.67 19.71
N ARG A 52 -13.91 -13.42 20.62
CA ARG A 52 -14.26 -14.82 20.94
C ARG A 52 -14.33 -15.75 19.72
N GLY A 53 -13.40 -15.55 18.75
CA GLY A 53 -13.30 -16.36 17.53
C GLY A 53 -14.26 -15.98 16.41
N ARG A 54 -15.03 -14.90 16.55
CA ARG A 54 -15.99 -14.39 15.56
C ARG A 54 -15.80 -12.89 15.33
N VAL A 55 -16.27 -12.39 14.17
CA VAL A 55 -16.31 -10.95 13.93
C VAL A 55 -17.16 -10.26 15.01
N ALA A 56 -16.61 -9.21 15.61
CA ALA A 56 -17.31 -8.46 16.64
C ALA A 56 -18.54 -7.71 16.07
N THR A 57 -19.61 -7.60 16.86
CA THR A 57 -20.87 -6.97 16.42
C THR A 57 -20.70 -5.51 15.97
N SER A 58 -19.71 -4.78 16.47
CA SER A 58 -19.36 -3.44 16.01
C SER A 58 -19.07 -3.38 14.50
N HIS A 59 -18.55 -4.46 13.94
CA HIS A 59 -18.15 -4.53 12.52
C HIS A 59 -19.21 -5.19 11.63
N VAL A 60 -20.26 -5.78 12.21
CA VAL A 60 -21.37 -6.39 11.47
C VAL A 60 -22.21 -5.31 10.77
N PHE A 61 -22.74 -5.64 9.60
CA PHE A 61 -23.57 -4.74 8.81
C PHE A 61 -24.82 -4.26 9.60
N ASN A 62 -25.27 -3.05 9.28
CA ASN A 62 -26.53 -2.51 9.78
C ASN A 62 -27.52 -2.43 8.62
N GLY A 63 -28.29 -3.48 8.43
CA GLY A 63 -29.24 -3.64 7.33
C GLY A 63 -29.31 -5.10 6.86
N MET A 64 -30.15 -5.40 5.89
CA MET A 64 -30.39 -6.76 5.37
C MET A 64 -30.73 -7.79 6.47
N GLY A 65 -31.41 -7.34 7.55
CA GLY A 65 -31.72 -8.15 8.72
C GLY A 65 -30.58 -8.34 9.72
N CYS A 66 -29.46 -7.64 9.56
CA CYS A 66 -28.39 -7.55 10.55
C CYS A 66 -28.46 -6.23 11.33
N ASN A 67 -28.05 -6.27 12.61
CA ASN A 67 -28.11 -5.15 13.55
C ASN A 67 -26.74 -4.85 14.17
N GLY A 68 -25.71 -4.79 13.33
CA GLY A 68 -24.36 -4.37 13.75
C GLY A 68 -24.21 -2.85 13.73
N GLN A 69 -23.03 -2.36 14.10
CA GLN A 69 -22.73 -0.93 14.05
C GLN A 69 -22.14 -0.49 12.72
N ASN A 70 -21.79 -1.46 11.85
CA ASN A 70 -21.19 -1.24 10.52
C ASN A 70 -19.93 -0.35 10.54
N VAL A 71 -19.10 -0.47 11.56
CA VAL A 71 -17.84 0.28 11.71
C VAL A 71 -16.71 -0.57 11.13
N SER A 72 -15.91 -0.02 10.22
CA SER A 72 -14.73 -0.75 9.72
C SER A 72 -13.73 -0.98 10.86
N PRO A 73 -13.05 -2.15 10.91
CA PRO A 73 -12.10 -2.44 11.97
C PRO A 73 -10.85 -1.55 11.91
N ALA A 74 -10.19 -1.40 13.06
CA ALA A 74 -8.82 -0.91 13.12
C ALA A 74 -7.88 -1.96 12.50
N LEU A 75 -6.87 -1.49 11.78
CA LEU A 75 -5.85 -2.34 11.17
C LEU A 75 -4.47 -1.79 11.51
N GLU A 76 -3.52 -2.69 11.75
CA GLU A 76 -2.11 -2.36 11.91
C GLU A 76 -1.29 -3.25 10.99
N TRP A 77 -0.28 -2.69 10.32
CA TRP A 77 0.63 -3.48 9.48
C TRP A 77 2.07 -3.03 9.60
N SER A 78 2.98 -3.97 9.33
CA SER A 78 4.41 -3.76 9.40
C SER A 78 5.14 -4.64 8.38
N GLY A 79 6.44 -4.38 8.16
CA GLY A 79 7.26 -5.22 7.29
C GLY A 79 6.96 -5.04 5.80
N ALA A 80 6.51 -3.86 5.38
CA ALA A 80 6.33 -3.55 3.97
C ALA A 80 7.66 -3.67 3.21
N PRO A 81 7.67 -4.27 2.00
CA PRO A 81 8.88 -4.39 1.18
C PRO A 81 9.46 -3.02 0.80
N ALA A 82 10.76 -3.01 0.54
CA ALA A 82 11.40 -1.87 -0.12
C ALA A 82 10.70 -1.57 -1.45
N GLY A 83 10.58 -0.28 -1.77
CA GLY A 83 9.89 0.15 -2.99
C GLY A 83 8.37 0.22 -2.87
N THR A 84 7.80 -0.02 -1.67
CA THR A 84 6.39 0.26 -1.42
C THR A 84 6.13 1.76 -1.52
N LYS A 85 5.20 2.14 -2.39
CA LYS A 85 4.83 3.52 -2.68
C LYS A 85 3.43 3.88 -2.21
N SER A 86 2.54 2.90 -2.08
CA SER A 86 1.21 3.06 -1.48
C SER A 86 0.72 1.74 -0.93
N PHE A 87 -0.39 1.81 -0.18
CA PHE A 87 -1.12 0.63 0.27
C PHE A 87 -2.55 0.63 -0.23
N ALA A 88 -3.16 -0.56 -0.20
CA ALA A 88 -4.59 -0.74 -0.35
C ALA A 88 -5.10 -1.78 0.66
N VAL A 89 -6.38 -1.68 0.99
CA VAL A 89 -7.09 -2.63 1.86
C VAL A 89 -8.33 -3.12 1.14
N THR A 90 -8.58 -4.42 1.19
CA THR A 90 -9.84 -5.01 0.74
C THR A 90 -10.42 -5.91 1.82
N MET A 91 -11.76 -6.02 1.86
CA MET A 91 -12.45 -7.07 2.58
C MET A 91 -13.35 -7.83 1.61
N TYR A 92 -13.20 -9.15 1.56
CA TYR A 92 -13.87 -10.02 0.61
C TYR A 92 -14.38 -11.28 1.29
N ASP A 93 -15.61 -11.65 0.97
CA ASP A 93 -16.29 -12.88 1.39
C ASP A 93 -16.37 -13.85 0.20
N PRO A 94 -15.57 -14.93 0.19
CA PRO A 94 -15.63 -15.94 -0.88
C PRO A 94 -16.82 -16.88 -0.75
N ASP A 95 -17.47 -16.93 0.41
CA ASP A 95 -18.54 -17.89 0.71
C ASP A 95 -19.94 -17.37 0.35
N ALA A 96 -20.04 -16.08 0.03
CA ALA A 96 -21.32 -15.48 -0.35
C ALA A 96 -21.93 -16.19 -1.58
N PRO A 97 -23.24 -16.54 -1.56
CA PRO A 97 -23.88 -17.36 -2.59
C PRO A 97 -24.23 -16.53 -3.84
N THR A 98 -23.26 -15.85 -4.43
CA THR A 98 -23.43 -14.96 -5.59
C THR A 98 -22.71 -15.47 -6.84
N GLY A 99 -22.02 -16.60 -6.75
CA GLY A 99 -21.17 -17.14 -7.81
C GLY A 99 -19.81 -16.42 -7.98
N SER A 100 -19.66 -15.24 -7.40
CA SER A 100 -18.40 -14.45 -7.45
C SER A 100 -17.93 -13.94 -6.08
N GLY A 101 -18.54 -14.45 -4.97
CA GLY A 101 -18.31 -13.91 -3.63
C GLY A 101 -18.89 -12.52 -3.45
N TRP A 102 -18.44 -11.79 -2.43
CA TRP A 102 -18.94 -10.45 -2.11
C TRP A 102 -17.82 -9.55 -1.62
N TRP A 103 -17.69 -8.37 -2.24
CA TRP A 103 -16.75 -7.34 -1.83
C TRP A 103 -17.39 -6.43 -0.80
N HIS A 104 -16.84 -6.45 0.41
CA HIS A 104 -17.31 -5.69 1.57
C HIS A 104 -16.64 -4.34 1.72
N TRP A 105 -15.38 -4.22 1.30
CA TRP A 105 -14.58 -3.01 1.43
C TRP A 105 -13.44 -3.00 0.42
N VAL A 106 -13.23 -1.84 -0.19
CA VAL A 106 -12.08 -1.57 -1.04
C VAL A 106 -11.61 -0.15 -0.74
N MET A 107 -10.36 0.00 -0.30
CA MET A 107 -9.72 1.29 -0.07
C MET A 107 -8.34 1.25 -0.69
N TYR A 108 -7.97 2.27 -1.48
CA TYR A 108 -6.70 2.29 -2.20
C TYR A 108 -6.09 3.70 -2.19
N ASN A 109 -4.87 3.85 -2.73
CA ASN A 109 -4.07 5.08 -2.66
C ASN A 109 -3.80 5.53 -1.21
N ILE A 110 -3.65 4.58 -0.30
CA ILE A 110 -3.25 4.85 1.07
C ILE A 110 -1.76 5.21 1.06
N PRO A 111 -1.33 6.35 1.65
CA PRO A 111 0.07 6.77 1.61
C PRO A 111 1.05 5.74 2.16
N ALA A 112 2.25 5.65 1.58
CA ALA A 112 3.30 4.72 2.01
C ALA A 112 3.77 4.92 3.47
N SER A 113 3.57 6.10 4.04
CA SER A 113 3.87 6.41 5.45
C SER A 113 2.84 5.85 6.44
N THR A 114 1.70 5.34 5.93
CA THR A 114 0.63 4.78 6.77
C THR A 114 1.00 3.38 7.23
N THR A 115 0.90 3.11 8.52
CA THR A 115 1.16 1.80 9.14
C THR A 115 -0.08 1.16 9.76
N GLY A 116 -1.26 1.77 9.56
CA GLY A 116 -2.53 1.26 10.07
C GLY A 116 -3.70 2.16 9.71
N LEU A 117 -4.89 1.69 9.98
CA LEU A 117 -6.15 2.42 9.87
C LEU A 117 -6.86 2.40 11.22
N VAL A 118 -7.41 3.52 11.64
CA VAL A 118 -8.26 3.58 12.82
C VAL A 118 -9.64 2.97 12.52
N ALA A 119 -10.35 2.51 13.55
CA ALA A 119 -11.72 2.05 13.41
C ALA A 119 -12.60 3.13 12.76
N GLY A 120 -13.42 2.75 11.80
CA GLY A 120 -14.27 3.67 11.03
C GLY A 120 -13.59 4.35 9.83
N ALA A 121 -12.32 4.10 9.55
CA ALA A 121 -11.65 4.66 8.36
C ALA A 121 -12.35 4.26 7.05
N GLY A 122 -12.91 3.05 6.96
CA GLY A 122 -13.72 2.59 5.84
C GLY A 122 -15.07 3.30 5.71
N ASN A 123 -15.49 4.00 6.75
CA ASN A 123 -16.69 4.84 6.79
C ASN A 123 -16.33 6.34 6.67
N ASN A 124 -15.18 6.65 6.10
CA ASN A 124 -14.62 8.01 5.96
C ASN A 124 -14.34 8.75 7.28
N ARG A 125 -14.27 8.04 8.40
CA ARG A 125 -13.85 8.62 9.68
C ARG A 125 -12.33 8.53 9.79
N ASN A 126 -11.65 9.67 9.75
CA ASN A 126 -10.18 9.74 9.83
C ASN A 126 -9.45 8.84 8.80
N ALA A 127 -9.99 8.74 7.59
CA ALA A 127 -9.32 8.07 6.49
C ALA A 127 -8.02 8.82 6.13
N PRO A 128 -6.91 8.13 5.81
CA PRO A 128 -5.67 8.78 5.41
C PRO A 128 -5.89 9.72 4.21
N SER A 129 -5.30 10.91 4.27
CA SER A 129 -5.42 11.90 3.20
C SER A 129 -4.94 11.32 1.86
N GLY A 130 -5.69 11.56 0.79
CA GLY A 130 -5.41 11.04 -0.55
C GLY A 130 -5.89 9.61 -0.81
N SER A 131 -6.34 8.87 0.22
CA SER A 131 -6.94 7.56 0.03
C SER A 131 -8.33 7.66 -0.61
N VAL A 132 -8.73 6.60 -1.31
CA VAL A 132 -10.00 6.53 -2.04
C VAL A 132 -10.78 5.30 -1.61
N GLN A 133 -12.05 5.47 -1.30
CA GLN A 133 -12.99 4.37 -1.10
C GLN A 133 -13.52 3.90 -2.47
N GLY A 134 -13.32 2.62 -2.78
CA GLY A 134 -13.88 1.96 -3.95
C GLY A 134 -15.34 1.56 -3.76
N ALA A 135 -16.00 1.22 -4.87
CA ALA A 135 -17.31 0.61 -4.84
C ALA A 135 -17.26 -0.78 -4.18
N THR A 136 -18.37 -1.22 -3.60
CA THR A 136 -18.57 -2.55 -3.04
C THR A 136 -19.80 -3.20 -3.67
N ASP A 137 -20.02 -4.48 -3.41
CA ASP A 137 -21.20 -5.18 -3.94
C ASP A 137 -22.50 -4.78 -3.23
N PHE A 138 -22.41 -3.95 -2.19
CA PHE A 138 -23.58 -3.25 -1.62
C PHE A 138 -24.08 -2.09 -2.51
N GLY A 139 -23.43 -1.80 -3.65
CA GLY A 139 -23.77 -0.68 -4.51
C GLY A 139 -23.33 0.69 -3.96
N THR A 140 -22.57 0.71 -2.89
CA THR A 140 -22.03 1.92 -2.23
C THR A 140 -20.52 1.88 -2.14
N LYS A 141 -19.89 3.01 -1.84
CA LYS A 141 -18.46 3.10 -1.54
C LYS A 141 -18.22 2.99 -0.03
N GLY A 142 -17.08 2.42 0.34
CA GLY A 142 -16.65 2.30 1.73
C GLY A 142 -16.89 0.91 2.31
N TYR A 143 -17.06 0.85 3.63
CA TYR A 143 -17.18 -0.41 4.36
C TYR A 143 -18.62 -0.86 4.51
N GLY A 144 -18.89 -2.11 4.16
CA GLY A 144 -20.09 -2.85 4.52
C GLY A 144 -19.72 -4.12 5.30
N GLY A 145 -20.23 -4.25 6.51
CA GLY A 145 -19.88 -5.35 7.40
C GLY A 145 -20.46 -6.70 6.99
N PRO A 146 -20.06 -7.79 7.66
CA PRO A 146 -20.64 -9.12 7.52
C PRO A 146 -22.15 -9.13 7.75
N CYS A 147 -22.89 -9.82 6.86
CA CYS A 147 -24.30 -10.13 7.03
C CYS A 147 -24.70 -11.32 6.13
N PRO A 148 -24.22 -12.53 6.42
CA PRO A 148 -24.54 -13.71 5.60
C PRO A 148 -26.02 -14.08 5.72
N PRO A 149 -26.59 -14.91 4.80
CA PRO A 149 -27.92 -15.45 4.95
C PRO A 149 -28.12 -16.22 6.26
N VAL A 150 -29.34 -16.19 6.80
CA VAL A 150 -29.69 -16.96 8.00
C VAL A 150 -29.61 -18.44 7.71
N GLY A 151 -28.91 -19.20 8.56
CA GLY A 151 -28.77 -20.63 8.43
C GLY A 151 -27.58 -21.10 7.59
N ASP A 152 -26.88 -20.19 6.93
CA ASP A 152 -25.61 -20.53 6.27
C ASP A 152 -24.54 -20.90 7.29
N LYS A 153 -23.58 -21.73 6.86
CA LYS A 153 -22.35 -21.91 7.64
C LYS A 153 -21.66 -20.55 7.83
N PRO A 154 -20.89 -20.36 8.91
CA PRO A 154 -20.15 -19.12 9.05
C PRO A 154 -19.25 -18.83 7.84
N HIS A 155 -19.41 -17.64 7.25
CA HIS A 155 -18.61 -17.16 6.13
C HIS A 155 -17.24 -16.66 6.60
N HIS A 156 -16.26 -16.69 5.70
CA HIS A 156 -14.92 -16.16 5.89
C HIS A 156 -14.82 -14.73 5.34
N TYR A 157 -14.46 -13.80 6.20
CA TYR A 157 -14.25 -12.40 5.80
C TYR A 157 -12.76 -12.11 5.77
N HIS A 158 -12.20 -12.03 4.56
CA HIS A 158 -10.78 -11.85 4.32
C HIS A 158 -10.43 -10.37 4.20
N ILE A 159 -9.80 -9.79 5.23
CA ILE A 159 -9.19 -8.47 5.13
C ILE A 159 -7.76 -8.65 4.62
N THR A 160 -7.44 -8.04 3.48
CA THR A 160 -6.13 -8.11 2.85
C THR A 160 -5.54 -6.72 2.71
N VAL A 161 -4.32 -6.52 3.21
CA VAL A 161 -3.50 -5.34 2.98
C VAL A 161 -2.55 -5.63 1.83
N PHE A 162 -2.48 -4.73 0.85
CA PHE A 162 -1.58 -4.78 -0.29
C PHE A 162 -0.52 -3.69 -0.15
N ALA A 163 0.76 -4.03 -0.25
CA ALA A 163 1.84 -3.09 -0.47
C ALA A 163 2.08 -2.97 -1.98
N LEU A 164 2.00 -1.76 -2.55
CA LEU A 164 2.00 -1.51 -3.97
C LEU A 164 3.28 -0.80 -4.43
N LYS A 165 3.73 -1.10 -5.67
CA LYS A 165 4.88 -0.47 -6.33
C LYS A 165 4.56 0.88 -6.99
N VAL A 166 3.31 1.34 -6.97
CA VAL A 166 2.83 2.59 -7.55
C VAL A 166 2.34 3.53 -6.46
N ASP A 167 2.54 4.84 -6.65
CA ASP A 167 2.07 5.87 -5.72
C ASP A 167 0.55 6.00 -5.74
N LYS A 168 -0.02 5.88 -6.94
CA LYS A 168 -1.47 5.90 -7.18
C LYS A 168 -1.85 4.77 -8.11
N LEU A 169 -2.95 4.11 -7.76
CA LEU A 169 -3.65 3.19 -8.63
C LEU A 169 -4.55 4.02 -9.54
N ASP A 170 -4.23 4.04 -10.83
CA ASP A 170 -5.00 4.76 -11.84
C ASP A 170 -6.14 3.86 -12.31
N VAL A 171 -7.33 4.10 -11.77
CA VAL A 171 -8.55 3.36 -12.11
C VAL A 171 -9.72 4.33 -12.29
N PRO A 172 -10.66 4.03 -13.19
CA PRO A 172 -11.87 4.85 -13.35
C PRO A 172 -12.64 5.04 -12.05
N GLY A 173 -13.22 6.22 -11.83
CA GLY A 173 -13.96 6.54 -10.61
C GLY A 173 -15.21 5.69 -10.35
N ASN A 174 -15.69 4.98 -11.39
CA ASN A 174 -16.78 3.99 -11.35
C ASN A 174 -16.29 2.54 -11.46
N ALA A 175 -14.98 2.30 -11.29
CA ALA A 175 -14.41 0.95 -11.34
C ALA A 175 -15.08 0.02 -10.33
N THR A 176 -15.39 -1.20 -10.76
CA THR A 176 -15.90 -2.26 -9.88
C THR A 176 -14.81 -2.74 -8.92
N SER A 177 -15.19 -3.34 -7.79
CA SER A 177 -14.25 -3.95 -6.85
C SER A 177 -13.35 -4.99 -7.53
N ALA A 178 -13.91 -5.80 -8.44
CA ALA A 178 -13.15 -6.80 -9.19
C ALA A 178 -12.09 -6.14 -10.10
N TYR A 179 -12.43 -5.04 -10.80
CA TYR A 179 -11.48 -4.31 -11.64
C TYR A 179 -10.36 -3.68 -10.79
N ILE A 180 -10.70 -3.09 -9.64
CA ILE A 180 -9.70 -2.58 -8.69
C ILE A 180 -8.82 -3.73 -8.20
N GLY A 181 -9.41 -4.86 -7.81
CA GLY A 181 -8.68 -6.06 -7.36
C GLY A 181 -7.69 -6.59 -8.40
N PHE A 182 -8.06 -6.60 -9.69
CA PHE A 182 -7.14 -6.95 -10.79
C PHE A 182 -5.92 -6.02 -10.80
N ASN A 183 -6.14 -4.70 -10.72
CA ASN A 183 -5.07 -3.70 -10.73
C ASN A 183 -4.20 -3.77 -9.46
N LEU A 184 -4.80 -4.05 -8.28
CA LEU A 184 -4.06 -4.31 -7.06
C LEU A 184 -3.11 -5.50 -7.23
N ASN A 185 -3.59 -6.60 -7.80
CA ASN A 185 -2.79 -7.79 -8.05
C ASN A 185 -1.63 -7.54 -9.05
N ALA A 186 -1.84 -6.73 -10.09
CA ALA A 186 -0.82 -6.37 -11.06
C ALA A 186 0.29 -5.47 -10.48
N ASN A 187 -0.02 -4.72 -9.41
CA ASN A 187 0.88 -3.73 -8.82
C ASN A 187 1.41 -4.12 -7.43
N LYS A 188 1.01 -5.25 -6.87
CA LYS A 188 1.44 -5.66 -5.53
C LYS A 188 2.93 -6.05 -5.49
N LEU A 189 3.59 -5.64 -4.42
CA LEU A 189 4.91 -6.15 -3.99
C LEU A 189 4.73 -7.27 -2.95
N ALA A 190 3.75 -7.10 -2.06
CA ALA A 190 3.41 -8.08 -1.03
C ALA A 190 1.95 -7.93 -0.61
N THR A 191 1.43 -8.98 0.03
CA THR A 191 0.13 -8.96 0.70
C THR A 191 0.22 -9.60 2.08
N ALA A 192 -0.63 -9.13 2.99
CA ALA A 192 -0.89 -9.79 4.27
C ALA A 192 -2.40 -9.87 4.49
N ARG A 193 -2.86 -10.91 5.18
CA ARG A 193 -4.27 -11.18 5.37
C ARG A 193 -4.59 -11.55 6.81
N VAL A 194 -5.72 -11.08 7.29
CA VAL A 194 -6.41 -11.57 8.48
C VAL A 194 -7.81 -12.01 8.08
N THR A 195 -8.32 -13.07 8.72
CA THR A 195 -9.64 -13.65 8.39
C THR A 195 -10.49 -13.71 9.65
N GLY A 196 -11.69 -13.15 9.58
CA GLY A 196 -12.73 -13.33 10.59
C GLY A 196 -13.83 -14.26 10.10
N LEU A 197 -14.50 -14.94 11.03
CA LEU A 197 -15.66 -15.77 10.77
C LEU A 197 -16.92 -15.09 11.31
N TYR A 198 -17.99 -15.11 10.55
CA TYR A 198 -19.30 -14.66 11.01
C TYR A 198 -20.42 -15.48 10.37
N GLY A 199 -21.43 -15.83 11.18
CA GLY A 199 -22.66 -16.49 10.78
C GLY A 199 -23.79 -16.12 11.74
N ARG A 200 -25.04 -16.31 11.33
CA ARG A 200 -26.27 -16.00 12.09
C ARG A 200 -27.36 -17.03 11.94
#